data_6ba9db307e0ad648c4c0c4635f2b050e
#
_entry.id   6ba9db307e0ad648c4c0c4635f2b050e
#
_cell.length_a   1.000
_cell.length_b   1.000
_cell.length_c   1.000
_cell.angle_alpha   90.00
_cell.angle_beta   90.00
_cell.angle_gamma   90.00
#
_symmetry.space_group_name_H-M   'P 1'
#
loop_
_entity.id
_entity.type
_entity.pdbx_description
1 polymer ?
#
loop_
_entity_poly.entity_id
_entity_poly.type
_entity_poly.pdbx_seq_one_letter_code
_entity_poly.pdbx_strand_id
1 'polypeptide(L)'
;FGGHAMAAGMTLQTESFDDVQEALLAHAHERLKPEDLVRRLRIDCEVQLDDLTTQSVKSLQAMQPTGRDNEAACLMIRSGVITKSKVMGRDSAHLDLTIGSIRAPWFQHGHFVDTLPKGAVVDIVFEPKVDSWRGVERVQLHIKDVRRH
;
A
#
# COMPACT_ATOMS: atom_id res chain seq x y z
N PHE A 1 -18.97 -13.22 23.76
CA PHE A 1 -17.77 -12.94 22.98
C PHE A 1 -17.48 -14.12 22.03
N GLY A 2 -16.80 -13.85 20.95
CA GLY A 2 -16.31 -14.84 20.02
C GLY A 2 -15.13 -14.30 19.24
N GLY A 3 -14.30 -15.19 18.68
CA GLY A 3 -13.14 -14.73 17.91
C GLY A 3 -12.21 -15.85 17.46
N HIS A 4 -11.27 -15.44 16.64
CA HIS A 4 -10.15 -16.24 16.18
C HIS A 4 -8.84 -15.48 16.47
N ALA A 5 -7.70 -16.08 16.18
CA ALA A 5 -6.40 -15.47 16.43
C ALA A 5 -6.22 -14.07 15.80
N MET A 6 -6.93 -13.79 14.69
CA MET A 6 -6.80 -12.53 13.94
C MET A 6 -7.91 -11.50 14.19
N ALA A 7 -9.01 -11.89 14.80
CA ALA A 7 -10.12 -10.98 15.10
C ALA A 7 -11.02 -11.55 16.18
N ALA A 8 -11.42 -10.70 17.13
CA ALA A 8 -12.38 -11.05 18.16
C ALA A 8 -13.45 -9.97 18.24
N GLY A 9 -14.62 -10.38 18.70
CA GLY A 9 -15.73 -9.47 18.94
C GLY A 9 -16.43 -9.78 20.26
N MET A 10 -17.01 -8.75 20.85
CA MET A 10 -17.80 -8.88 22.07
C MET A 10 -18.98 -7.92 22.06
N THR A 11 -20.00 -8.28 22.80
CA THR A 11 -21.09 -7.35 23.16
C THR A 11 -20.96 -7.05 24.63
N LEU A 12 -21.06 -5.77 24.98
CA LEU A 12 -20.98 -5.29 26.36
C LEU A 12 -22.05 -4.21 26.60
N GLN A 13 -22.36 -3.97 27.85
CA GLN A 13 -23.19 -2.85 28.24
C GLN A 13 -22.41 -1.55 28.09
N THR A 14 -23.11 -0.45 27.72
CA THR A 14 -22.46 0.84 27.45
C THR A 14 -21.69 1.35 28.66
N GLU A 15 -22.22 1.13 29.85
CA GLU A 15 -21.61 1.55 31.13
C GLU A 15 -20.26 0.84 31.41
N SER A 16 -20.05 -0.33 30.82
CA SER A 16 -18.80 -1.10 30.99
C SER A 16 -17.76 -0.80 29.91
N PHE A 17 -18.03 0.12 28.98
CA PHE A 17 -17.15 0.36 27.85
C PHE A 17 -15.77 0.86 28.28
N ASP A 18 -15.73 1.86 29.17
CA ASP A 18 -14.49 2.49 29.63
C ASP A 18 -13.62 1.50 30.41
N ASP A 19 -14.21 0.71 31.30
CA ASP A 19 -13.50 -0.31 32.08
C ASP A 19 -12.87 -1.39 31.18
N VAL A 20 -13.62 -1.84 30.17
CA VAL A 20 -13.13 -2.84 29.20
C VAL A 20 -12.06 -2.24 28.31
N GLN A 21 -12.20 -0.99 27.89
CA GLN A 21 -11.17 -0.30 27.11
C GLN A 21 -9.87 -0.18 27.89
N GLU A 22 -9.93 0.27 29.16
CA GLU A 22 -8.76 0.40 30.02
C GLU A 22 -8.06 -0.97 30.23
N ALA A 23 -8.83 -2.01 30.51
CA ALA A 23 -8.30 -3.35 30.69
C ALA A 23 -7.63 -3.89 29.41
N LEU A 24 -8.21 -3.63 28.23
CA LEU A 24 -7.63 -4.04 26.96
C LEU A 24 -6.33 -3.28 26.67
N LEU A 25 -6.29 -1.97 26.94
CA LEU A 25 -5.07 -1.16 26.74
C LEU A 25 -3.96 -1.60 27.69
N ALA A 26 -4.25 -1.84 28.97
CA ALA A 26 -3.28 -2.34 29.93
C ALA A 26 -2.72 -3.69 29.49
N HIS A 27 -3.58 -4.61 29.06
CA HIS A 27 -3.16 -5.92 28.57
C HIS A 27 -2.33 -5.83 27.28
N ALA A 28 -2.66 -4.91 26.37
CA ALA A 28 -1.89 -4.66 25.17
C ALA A 28 -0.49 -4.11 25.51
N HIS A 29 -0.39 -3.13 26.40
CA HIS A 29 0.89 -2.56 26.85
C HIS A 29 1.81 -3.60 27.50
N GLU A 30 1.25 -4.56 28.24
CA GLU A 30 2.01 -5.63 28.87
C GLU A 30 2.59 -6.62 27.86
N ARG A 31 1.87 -6.86 26.77
CA ARG A 31 2.19 -7.95 25.82
C ARG A 31 2.83 -7.50 24.51
N LEU A 32 2.46 -6.32 24.01
CA LEU A 32 3.00 -5.81 22.74
C LEU A 32 4.37 -5.16 22.97
N LYS A 33 5.30 -5.52 22.11
CA LYS A 33 6.62 -4.91 22.04
C LYS A 33 6.65 -3.87 20.91
N PRO A 34 7.57 -2.90 20.95
CA PRO A 34 7.71 -1.91 19.87
C PRO A 34 7.82 -2.53 18.47
N GLU A 35 8.51 -3.66 18.35
CA GLU A 35 8.66 -4.39 17.09
C GLU A 35 7.36 -5.00 16.56
N ASP A 36 6.36 -5.26 17.40
CA ASP A 36 5.04 -5.77 16.99
C ASP A 36 4.17 -4.66 16.38
N LEU A 37 4.49 -3.39 16.69
CA LEU A 37 3.80 -2.21 16.17
C LEU A 37 4.39 -1.70 14.86
N VAL A 38 5.51 -2.26 14.41
CA VAL A 38 6.14 -1.87 13.15
C VAL A 38 5.43 -2.55 11.98
N ARG A 39 4.82 -1.74 11.12
CA ARG A 39 4.25 -2.25 9.87
C ARG A 39 5.37 -2.78 8.97
N ARG A 40 5.30 -4.05 8.62
CA ARG A 40 6.23 -4.68 7.69
C ARG A 40 5.54 -4.89 6.34
N LEU A 41 6.25 -4.56 5.25
CA LEU A 41 5.86 -4.91 3.89
C LEU A 41 6.80 -6.02 3.41
N ARG A 42 6.22 -7.12 2.95
CA ARG A 42 6.97 -8.16 2.26
C ARG A 42 7.13 -7.73 0.80
N ILE A 43 8.35 -7.67 0.34
CA ILE A 43 8.71 -7.37 -1.05
C ILE A 43 9.12 -8.70 -1.69
N ASP A 44 8.44 -9.07 -2.77
CA ASP A 44 8.70 -10.34 -3.46
C ASP A 44 9.88 -10.23 -4.41
N CYS A 45 10.04 -9.10 -5.10
CA CYS A 45 11.13 -8.88 -6.04
C CYS A 45 11.45 -7.39 -6.24
N GLU A 46 12.72 -7.08 -6.48
CA GLU A 46 13.17 -5.79 -7.02
C GLU A 46 13.19 -5.88 -8.55
N VAL A 47 12.67 -4.84 -9.22
CA VAL A 47 12.52 -4.79 -10.67
C VAL A 47 12.93 -3.43 -11.23
N GLN A 48 13.26 -3.40 -12.53
CA GLN A 48 13.47 -2.16 -13.27
C GLN A 48 12.18 -1.72 -13.97
N LEU A 49 12.08 -0.43 -14.33
CA LEU A 49 10.91 0.08 -15.06
C LEU A 49 10.67 -0.66 -16.38
N ASP A 50 11.73 -1.05 -17.07
CA ASP A 50 11.67 -1.73 -18.38
C ASP A 50 11.15 -3.17 -18.28
N ASP A 51 11.21 -3.80 -17.10
CA ASP A 51 10.64 -5.12 -16.84
C ASP A 51 9.10 -5.09 -16.80
N LEU A 52 8.52 -3.90 -16.56
CA LEU A 52 7.09 -3.72 -16.32
C LEU A 52 6.31 -3.51 -17.62
N THR A 53 6.29 -4.52 -18.44
CA THR A 53 5.47 -4.56 -19.65
C THR A 53 4.04 -5.00 -19.33
N THR A 54 3.08 -4.68 -20.20
CA THR A 54 1.70 -5.19 -20.07
C THR A 54 1.67 -6.72 -20.00
N GLN A 55 2.55 -7.38 -20.74
CA GLN A 55 2.62 -8.84 -20.74
C GLN A 55 3.17 -9.41 -19.44
N SER A 56 4.28 -8.86 -18.90
CA SER A 56 4.84 -9.31 -17.63
C SER A 56 3.84 -9.12 -16.48
N VAL A 57 3.15 -7.98 -16.42
CA VAL A 57 2.14 -7.71 -15.40
C VAL A 57 0.91 -8.63 -15.54
N LYS A 58 0.44 -8.93 -16.76
CA LYS A 58 -0.62 -9.92 -17.00
C LYS A 58 -0.20 -11.32 -16.54
N SER A 59 1.06 -11.70 -16.74
CA SER A 59 1.56 -12.99 -16.24
C SER A 59 1.52 -13.08 -14.71
N LEU A 60 1.83 -11.98 -13.99
CA LEU A 60 1.64 -11.92 -12.56
C LEU A 60 0.17 -12.01 -12.15
N GLN A 61 -0.73 -11.37 -12.90
CA GLN A 61 -2.17 -11.44 -12.66
C GLN A 61 -2.76 -12.85 -12.89
N ALA A 62 -2.10 -13.71 -13.66
CA ALA A 62 -2.51 -15.10 -13.84
C ALA A 62 -2.41 -15.94 -12.56
N MET A 63 -1.72 -15.44 -11.50
CA MET A 63 -1.71 -16.06 -10.18
C MET A 63 -3.00 -15.80 -9.36
N GLN A 64 -3.97 -15.09 -9.91
CA GLN A 64 -5.27 -14.86 -9.28
C GLN A 64 -6.10 -16.16 -9.20
N PRO A 65 -7.00 -16.30 -8.21
CA PRO A 65 -7.41 -15.26 -7.27
C PRO A 65 -6.39 -15.04 -6.15
N THR A 66 -6.12 -13.77 -5.85
CA THR A 66 -5.29 -13.37 -4.71
C THR A 66 -6.14 -13.18 -3.45
N GLY A 67 -5.58 -13.41 -2.28
CA GLY A 67 -6.27 -13.29 -1.00
C GLY A 67 -5.35 -13.69 0.16
N ARG A 68 -5.95 -14.18 1.23
CA ARG A 68 -5.19 -14.68 2.38
C ARG A 68 -4.35 -15.88 1.94
N ASP A 69 -3.07 -15.91 2.34
CA ASP A 69 -2.07 -16.94 2.01
C ASP A 69 -1.67 -17.01 0.51
N ASN A 70 -2.24 -16.15 -0.33
CA ASN A 70 -1.84 -15.92 -1.73
C ASN A 70 -1.93 -14.42 -2.05
N GLU A 71 -1.03 -13.63 -1.49
CA GLU A 71 -1.04 -12.19 -1.67
C GLU A 71 -0.68 -11.79 -3.11
N ALA A 72 -1.20 -10.63 -3.56
CA ALA A 72 -0.79 -10.06 -4.84
C ALA A 72 0.69 -9.70 -4.81
N ALA A 73 1.39 -9.90 -5.93
CA ALA A 73 2.81 -9.58 -6.04
C ALA A 73 3.11 -8.14 -5.61
N CYS A 74 4.06 -8.01 -4.70
CA CYS A 74 4.52 -6.75 -4.15
C CYS A 74 5.94 -6.50 -4.61
N LEU A 75 6.12 -5.57 -5.55
CA LEU A 75 7.39 -5.29 -6.20
C LEU A 75 7.99 -3.99 -5.69
N MET A 76 9.30 -3.83 -5.91
CA MET A 76 10.04 -2.63 -5.53
C MET A 76 10.86 -2.10 -6.72
N ILE A 77 10.86 -0.77 -6.89
CA ILE A 77 11.83 -0.05 -7.71
C ILE A 77 12.68 0.80 -6.77
N ARG A 78 14.01 0.69 -6.91
CA ARG A 78 14.95 1.58 -6.24
C ARG A 78 15.29 2.78 -7.10
N SER A 79 15.54 3.90 -6.43
CA SER A 79 16.01 5.14 -7.06
C SER A 79 15.18 5.59 -8.27
N GLY A 80 13.86 5.34 -8.23
CA GLY A 80 12.93 5.78 -9.27
C GLY A 80 12.80 7.32 -9.24
N VAL A 81 12.83 7.94 -10.42
CA VAL A 81 12.68 9.41 -10.54
C VAL A 81 11.22 9.76 -10.72
N ILE A 82 10.70 10.64 -9.88
CA ILE A 82 9.36 11.20 -10.02
C ILE A 82 9.37 12.21 -11.19
N THR A 83 8.66 11.90 -12.26
CA THR A 83 8.53 12.79 -13.43
C THR A 83 7.28 13.67 -13.35
N LYS A 84 6.28 13.25 -12.55
CA LYS A 84 5.06 14.00 -12.29
C LYS A 84 4.57 13.72 -10.87
N SER A 85 4.09 14.77 -10.20
CA SER A 85 3.44 14.68 -8.89
C SER A 85 2.25 15.64 -8.86
N LYS A 86 1.07 15.14 -8.55
CA LYS A 86 -0.15 15.93 -8.38
C LYS A 86 -1.14 15.22 -7.47
N VAL A 87 -1.97 15.97 -6.79
CA VAL A 87 -3.13 15.42 -6.08
C VAL A 87 -4.24 15.03 -7.05
N MET A 88 -5.04 14.05 -6.67
CA MET A 88 -6.21 13.61 -7.41
C MET A 88 -7.34 13.16 -6.46
N GLY A 89 -8.55 13.04 -7.03
CA GLY A 89 -9.75 12.65 -6.29
C GLY A 89 -10.42 13.81 -5.58
N ARG A 90 -11.58 13.53 -4.96
CA ARG A 90 -12.30 14.50 -4.16
C ARG A 90 -11.43 14.88 -2.96
N ASP A 91 -11.42 16.18 -2.62
CA ASP A 91 -10.68 16.75 -1.48
C ASP A 91 -9.16 16.46 -1.50
N SER A 92 -8.59 16.25 -2.70
CA SER A 92 -7.16 15.97 -2.87
C SER A 92 -6.68 14.73 -2.08
N ALA A 93 -7.56 13.76 -1.88
CA ALA A 93 -7.31 12.61 -1.02
C ALA A 93 -6.18 11.70 -1.49
N HIS A 94 -5.87 11.69 -2.78
CA HIS A 94 -4.91 10.75 -3.37
C HIS A 94 -3.77 11.48 -4.05
N LEU A 95 -2.63 10.81 -4.19
CA LEU A 95 -1.46 11.29 -4.91
C LEU A 95 -1.31 10.52 -6.24
N ASP A 96 -1.19 11.23 -7.35
CA ASP A 96 -0.94 10.68 -8.69
C ASP A 96 0.49 10.99 -9.09
N LEU A 97 1.38 10.04 -8.86
CA LEU A 97 2.76 10.11 -9.28
C LEU A 97 2.95 9.50 -10.67
N THR A 98 4.06 9.85 -11.29
CA THR A 98 4.61 9.11 -12.45
C THR A 98 6.08 8.85 -12.15
N ILE A 99 6.48 7.59 -12.19
CA ILE A 99 7.86 7.15 -11.99
C ILE A 99 8.43 6.82 -13.36
N GLY A 100 9.43 7.60 -13.80
CA GLY A 100 9.87 7.52 -15.19
C GLY A 100 8.72 7.81 -16.16
N SER A 101 8.21 6.78 -16.83
CA SER A 101 7.09 6.87 -17.77
C SER A 101 5.79 6.20 -17.26
N ILE A 102 5.83 5.52 -16.12
CA ILE A 102 4.72 4.70 -15.64
C ILE A 102 3.95 5.44 -14.54
N ARG A 103 2.63 5.52 -14.69
CA ARG A 103 1.73 6.12 -13.70
C ARG A 103 1.72 5.29 -12.42
N ALA A 104 1.81 5.97 -11.26
CA ALA A 104 1.94 5.37 -9.95
C ALA A 104 0.99 6.05 -8.95
N PRO A 105 -0.30 5.67 -8.92
CA PRO A 105 -1.26 6.23 -7.97
C PRO A 105 -0.98 5.73 -6.55
N TRP A 106 -1.04 6.66 -5.58
CA TRP A 106 -0.96 6.38 -4.14
C TRP A 106 -2.25 6.85 -3.46
N PHE A 107 -3.13 5.90 -3.21
CA PHE A 107 -4.45 6.20 -2.67
C PHE A 107 -4.38 6.64 -1.21
N GLN A 108 -5.19 7.65 -0.83
CA GLN A 108 -5.29 8.25 0.51
C GLN A 108 -3.99 8.93 1.02
N HIS A 109 -3.07 9.27 0.12
CA HIS A 109 -1.78 9.88 0.45
C HIS A 109 -1.56 11.22 -0.26
N GLY A 110 -2.64 11.95 -0.58
CA GLY A 110 -2.54 13.25 -1.25
C GLY A 110 -1.71 14.30 -0.49
N HIS A 111 -1.69 14.20 0.85
CA HIS A 111 -0.93 15.10 1.73
C HIS A 111 0.60 15.02 1.56
N PHE A 112 1.11 14.00 0.86
CA PHE A 112 2.55 13.89 0.55
C PHE A 112 2.99 14.66 -0.70
N VAL A 113 2.11 15.39 -1.40
CA VAL A 113 2.43 16.07 -2.67
C VAL A 113 3.64 17.01 -2.54
N ASP A 114 3.75 17.76 -1.46
CA ASP A 114 4.84 18.72 -1.24
C ASP A 114 6.17 18.02 -0.87
N THR A 115 6.11 16.83 -0.28
CA THR A 115 7.29 16.07 0.10
C THR A 115 7.84 15.19 -1.02
N LEU A 116 7.04 14.95 -2.06
CA LEU A 116 7.37 14.13 -3.23
C LEU A 116 7.25 14.93 -4.54
N PRO A 117 8.03 16.01 -4.72
CA PRO A 117 7.96 16.83 -5.91
C PRO A 117 8.54 16.12 -7.13
N LYS A 118 8.21 16.64 -8.32
CA LYS A 118 8.88 16.25 -9.57
C LYS A 118 10.40 16.42 -9.44
N GLY A 119 11.15 15.43 -9.90
CA GLY A 119 12.61 15.35 -9.82
C GLY A 119 13.12 14.63 -8.56
N ALA A 120 12.27 14.37 -7.57
CA ALA A 120 12.69 13.60 -6.40
C ALA A 120 13.03 12.15 -6.79
N VAL A 121 14.05 11.60 -6.12
CA VAL A 121 14.47 10.19 -6.24
C VAL A 121 13.88 9.41 -5.07
N VAL A 122 13.23 8.31 -5.38
CA VAL A 122 12.48 7.51 -4.39
C VAL A 122 12.69 6.01 -4.61
N ASP A 123 12.65 5.26 -3.52
CA ASP A 123 12.32 3.83 -3.58
C ASP A 123 10.81 3.70 -3.44
N ILE A 124 10.18 2.92 -4.28
CA ILE A 124 8.74 2.67 -4.21
C ILE A 124 8.46 1.18 -4.08
N VAL A 125 7.49 0.85 -3.24
CA VAL A 125 6.92 -0.49 -3.12
C VAL A 125 5.50 -0.44 -3.64
N PHE A 126 5.15 -1.34 -4.54
CA PHE A 126 3.89 -1.26 -5.28
C PHE A 126 3.36 -2.64 -5.71
N GLU A 127 2.08 -2.67 -6.01
CA GLU A 127 1.41 -3.75 -6.72
C GLU A 127 1.25 -3.34 -8.18
N PRO A 128 1.83 -4.07 -9.16
CA PRO A 128 1.66 -3.75 -10.57
C PRO A 128 0.26 -4.16 -11.04
N LYS A 129 -0.40 -3.28 -11.79
CA LYS A 129 -1.71 -3.54 -12.40
C LYS A 129 -1.74 -3.15 -13.86
N VAL A 130 -2.56 -3.85 -14.65
CA VAL A 130 -2.94 -3.39 -15.99
C VAL A 130 -4.28 -2.69 -15.88
N ASP A 131 -4.29 -1.41 -16.21
CA ASP A 131 -5.48 -0.59 -16.34
C ASP A 131 -5.92 -0.54 -17.81
N SER A 132 -7.21 -0.73 -18.07
CA SER A 132 -7.78 -0.65 -19.41
C SER A 132 -8.77 0.51 -19.48
N TRP A 133 -8.37 1.54 -20.19
CA TRP A 133 -9.21 2.71 -20.43
C TRP A 133 -9.40 2.92 -21.92
N ARG A 134 -10.66 2.96 -22.37
CA ARG A 134 -11.05 3.14 -23.79
C ARG A 134 -10.34 2.17 -24.75
N GLY A 135 -10.15 0.92 -24.33
CA GLY A 135 -9.48 -0.11 -25.13
C GLY A 135 -7.95 -0.03 -25.15
N VAL A 136 -7.35 0.94 -24.45
CA VAL A 136 -5.89 1.03 -24.31
C VAL A 136 -5.47 0.50 -22.95
N GLU A 137 -4.64 -0.54 -22.97
CA GLU A 137 -4.07 -1.14 -21.75
C GLU A 137 -2.77 -0.43 -21.38
N ARG A 138 -2.62 -0.12 -20.09
CA ARG A 138 -1.41 0.51 -19.55
C ARG A 138 -1.06 -0.08 -18.21
N VAL A 139 0.22 -0.24 -17.95
CA VAL A 139 0.69 -0.60 -16.60
C VAL A 139 0.53 0.58 -15.66
N GLN A 140 0.10 0.30 -14.44
CA GLN A 140 0.08 1.23 -13.31
C GLN A 140 0.77 0.59 -12.11
N LEU A 141 1.44 1.41 -11.30
CA LEU A 141 2.10 1.00 -10.07
C LEU A 141 1.24 1.46 -8.89
N HIS A 142 0.38 0.59 -8.36
CA HIS A 142 -0.43 0.92 -7.18
C HIS A 142 0.46 0.96 -5.96
N ILE A 143 0.90 2.15 -5.56
CA ILE A 143 1.90 2.36 -4.50
C ILE A 143 1.35 1.87 -3.15
N LYS A 144 2.17 1.14 -2.42
CA LYS A 144 1.95 0.69 -1.05
C LYS A 144 2.80 1.48 -0.06
N ASP A 145 4.02 1.86 -0.47
CA ASP A 145 4.92 2.69 0.34
C ASP A 145 5.97 3.40 -0.51
N VAL A 146 6.51 4.50 0.01
CA VAL A 146 7.52 5.34 -0.64
C VAL A 146 8.57 5.76 0.38
N ARG A 147 9.84 5.61 0.01
CA ARG A 147 10.97 6.18 0.74
C ARG A 147 11.73 7.16 -0.16
N ARG A 148 11.80 8.42 0.25
CA ARG A 148 12.59 9.44 -0.43
C ARG A 148 14.07 9.33 0.00
N HIS A 149 14.96 9.55 -0.95
CA HIS A 149 16.41 9.69 -0.73
C HIS A 149 16.80 11.13 -0.38
#